data_a3a4483da636e4a17148ebc66e0e32ab
#
_entry.id   a3a4483da636e4a17148ebc66e0e32ab
#
_cell.length_a   1.000
_cell.length_b   1.000
_cell.length_c   1.000
_cell.angle_alpha   90.00
_cell.angle_beta   90.00
_cell.angle_gamma   90.00
#
_symmetry.space_group_name_H-M   'P 1'
#
loop_
_entity.id
_entity.type
_entity.pdbx_description
1 polymer ?
#
loop_
_entity_poly.entity_id
_entity_poly.type
_entity_poly.pdbx_seq_one_letter_code
_entity_poly.pdbx_strand_id
1 'polypeptide(L)'
;MWKSEDKKRFDDACGLAHALELLGERWAMLVLRELAYGPRRFSELKADLQGISANVLTQRLTELEGRGLVRKVRLPPPASVQVYEATEWGLEAIPTIAALGRWAARSPFHDPRLRMSHVSVIMSLQTLLSPALADGLDARIGFRFGEADYVTRLHHGRLDVERGPASDCDLTFAGAPSAVAAVIHGGAPFETIRVEGDMALAKRFVKLFPLPEKVA
;
A
#
# COMPACT_ATOMS: atom_id res chain seq x y z
N MET A 1 29.39 -4.26 -2.91
CA MET A 1 30.04 -3.97 -1.60
C MET A 1 29.41 -2.69 -1.09
N TRP A 2 28.49 -2.77 -0.10
CA TRP A 2 27.78 -1.65 0.46
C TRP A 2 28.75 -0.75 1.23
N LYS A 3 28.96 0.48 0.75
CA LYS A 3 29.72 1.50 1.47
C LYS A 3 28.77 2.22 2.41
N SER A 4 28.72 1.74 3.65
CA SER A 4 28.04 2.43 4.74
C SER A 4 28.80 3.74 5.08
N GLU A 5 28.13 4.87 5.01
CA GLU A 5 28.59 6.04 5.75
C GLU A 5 28.47 5.73 7.25
N ASP A 6 29.59 5.62 7.94
CA ASP A 6 29.73 5.15 9.33
C ASP A 6 28.88 5.88 10.39
N LYS A 7 28.20 6.97 10.03
CA LYS A 7 27.41 7.83 10.95
C LYS A 7 26.01 7.31 11.33
N LYS A 8 25.54 6.20 10.73
CA LYS A 8 24.17 5.69 10.93
C LYS A 8 24.10 4.21 11.36
N ARG A 9 25.23 3.59 11.71
CA ARG A 9 25.25 2.23 12.21
C ARG A 9 25.01 2.20 13.70
N PHE A 10 24.16 1.27 14.13
CA PHE A 10 24.10 0.89 15.53
C PHE A 10 25.26 -0.05 15.85
N ASP A 11 25.88 0.07 17.02
CA ASP A 11 26.83 -0.91 17.53
C ASP A 11 26.04 -2.03 18.25
N ASP A 12 25.16 -2.68 17.48
CA ASP A 12 24.24 -3.69 17.97
C ASP A 12 24.04 -4.77 16.89
N ALA A 13 24.28 -6.02 17.24
CA ALA A 13 24.09 -7.16 16.36
C ALA A 13 22.62 -7.59 16.18
N CYS A 14 21.68 -6.93 16.86
CA CYS A 14 20.25 -7.22 16.77
C CYS A 14 19.72 -6.94 15.36
N GLY A 15 18.98 -7.90 14.78
CA GLY A 15 18.33 -7.71 13.47
C GLY A 15 17.38 -6.53 13.41
N LEU A 16 16.75 -6.13 14.54
CA LEU A 16 15.92 -4.93 14.60
C LEU A 16 16.75 -3.66 14.45
N ALA A 17 17.93 -3.58 15.09
CA ALA A 17 18.85 -2.45 14.90
C ALA A 17 19.24 -2.32 13.43
N HIS A 18 19.58 -3.44 12.79
CA HIS A 18 19.88 -3.43 11.35
C HIS A 18 18.65 -3.07 10.48
N ALA A 19 17.46 -3.52 10.82
CA ALA A 19 16.23 -3.12 10.12
C ALA A 19 15.97 -1.61 10.21
N LEU A 20 16.28 -0.98 11.35
CA LEU A 20 16.22 0.48 11.51
C LEU A 20 17.30 1.20 10.69
N GLU A 21 18.48 0.61 10.52
CA GLU A 21 19.47 1.15 9.57
C GLU A 21 18.93 1.11 8.13
N LEU A 22 18.21 0.05 7.74
CA LEU A 22 17.66 -0.11 6.40
C LEU A 22 16.44 0.78 6.13
N LEU A 23 15.50 0.84 7.08
CA LEU A 23 14.16 1.41 6.89
C LEU A 23 13.76 2.47 7.93
N GLY A 24 14.59 2.75 8.94
CA GLY A 24 14.23 3.65 10.05
C GLY A 24 14.19 5.14 9.68
N GLU A 25 14.71 5.52 8.55
CA GLU A 25 14.64 6.89 8.09
C GLU A 25 13.21 7.30 7.75
N ARG A 26 12.82 8.50 8.18
CA ARG A 26 11.50 9.05 7.84
C ARG A 26 11.27 8.96 6.32
N TRP A 27 10.12 8.51 5.92
CA TRP A 27 9.67 8.25 4.55
C TRP A 27 10.13 6.93 3.94
N ALA A 28 11.17 6.25 4.44
CA ALA A 28 11.71 5.04 3.81
C ALA A 28 10.64 3.94 3.65
N MET A 29 9.95 3.59 4.74
CA MET A 29 8.87 2.59 4.71
C MET A 29 7.70 3.04 3.84
N LEU A 30 7.38 4.35 3.82
CA LEU A 30 6.29 4.88 3.00
C LEU A 30 6.64 4.85 1.51
N VAL A 31 7.90 5.13 1.14
CA VAL A 31 8.38 4.99 -0.24
C VAL A 31 8.30 3.53 -0.67
N LEU A 32 8.77 2.60 0.17
CA LEU A 32 8.73 1.18 -0.14
C LEU A 32 7.28 0.66 -0.25
N ARG A 33 6.38 1.13 0.62
CA ARG A 33 4.93 0.86 0.52
C ARG A 33 4.37 1.24 -0.84
N GLU A 34 4.69 2.43 -1.37
CA GLU A 34 4.16 2.88 -2.65
C GLU A 34 4.65 2.03 -3.84
N LEU A 35 5.70 1.22 -3.64
CA LEU A 35 6.25 0.30 -4.64
C LEU A 35 5.74 -1.15 -4.47
N ALA A 36 4.87 -1.42 -3.49
CA ALA A 36 4.42 -2.78 -3.17
C ALA A 36 3.70 -3.49 -4.32
N TYR A 37 3.00 -2.76 -5.18
CA TYR A 37 2.21 -3.34 -6.29
C TYR A 37 2.76 -2.95 -7.66
N GLY A 38 4.07 -2.78 -7.77
CA GLY A 38 4.76 -2.58 -9.03
C GLY A 38 5.48 -1.24 -9.17
N PRO A 39 6.11 -1.04 -10.32
CA PRO A 39 6.97 0.10 -10.56
C PRO A 39 6.21 1.42 -10.60
N ARG A 40 6.86 2.51 -10.14
CA ARG A 40 6.32 3.86 -10.08
C ARG A 40 7.32 4.88 -10.59
N ARG A 41 6.82 5.92 -11.26
CA ARG A 41 7.61 7.10 -11.63
C ARG A 41 7.87 7.96 -10.40
N PHE A 42 8.96 8.73 -10.45
CA PHE A 42 9.27 9.72 -9.39
C PHE A 42 8.11 10.69 -9.13
N SER A 43 7.48 11.20 -10.20
CA SER A 43 6.34 12.12 -10.10
C SER A 43 5.13 11.51 -9.40
N GLU A 44 4.84 10.23 -9.65
CA GLU A 44 3.74 9.50 -9.01
C GLU A 44 4.02 9.31 -7.52
N LEU A 45 5.23 8.87 -7.15
CA LEU A 45 5.65 8.75 -5.75
C LEU A 45 5.56 10.10 -5.02
N LYS A 46 5.99 11.18 -5.69
CA LYS A 46 5.95 12.53 -5.14
C LYS A 46 4.51 13.04 -4.93
N ALA A 47 3.58 12.68 -5.82
CA ALA A 47 2.17 13.05 -5.72
C ALA A 47 1.46 12.31 -4.57
N ASP A 48 1.76 11.03 -4.40
CA ASP A 48 1.11 10.19 -3.38
C ASP A 48 1.69 10.37 -1.97
N LEU A 49 2.99 10.67 -1.87
CA LEU A 49 3.66 10.94 -0.60
C LEU A 49 3.56 12.43 -0.23
N GLN A 50 2.38 12.85 0.25
CA GLN A 50 2.16 14.24 0.61
C GLN A 50 3.09 14.72 1.72
N GLY A 51 3.63 15.93 1.53
CA GLY A 51 4.55 16.56 2.48
C GLY A 51 6.03 16.17 2.30
N ILE A 52 6.35 15.17 1.46
CA ILE A 52 7.75 14.90 1.10
C ILE A 52 8.25 15.97 0.11
N SER A 53 9.45 16.52 0.30
CA SER A 53 10.09 17.35 -0.72
C SER A 53 10.75 16.49 -1.81
N ALA A 54 10.97 17.05 -3.01
CA ALA A 54 11.66 16.35 -4.08
C ALA A 54 13.08 15.89 -3.66
N ASN A 55 13.80 16.75 -2.94
CA ASN A 55 15.15 16.42 -2.45
C ASN A 55 15.12 15.25 -1.47
N VAL A 56 14.16 15.23 -0.54
CA VAL A 56 14.02 14.14 0.45
C VAL A 56 13.61 12.83 -0.26
N LEU A 57 12.71 12.88 -1.24
CA LEU A 57 12.35 11.69 -2.00
C LEU A 57 13.54 11.16 -2.81
N THR A 58 14.31 12.03 -3.47
CA THR A 58 15.53 11.63 -4.18
C THR A 58 16.51 10.96 -3.23
N GLN A 59 16.75 11.55 -2.06
CA GLN A 59 17.64 10.98 -1.06
C GLN A 59 17.16 9.60 -0.59
N ARG A 60 15.87 9.44 -0.27
CA ARG A 60 15.30 8.15 0.16
C ARG A 60 15.44 7.08 -0.92
N LEU A 61 15.12 7.41 -2.17
CA LEU A 61 15.26 6.47 -3.29
C LEU A 61 16.72 6.05 -3.50
N THR A 62 17.66 7.00 -3.42
CA THR A 62 19.11 6.69 -3.53
C THR A 62 19.59 5.79 -2.39
N GLU A 63 19.16 6.05 -1.15
CA GLU A 63 19.52 5.24 0.00
C GLU A 63 18.92 3.82 -0.08
N LEU A 64 17.63 3.71 -0.44
CA LEU A 64 16.97 2.41 -0.62
C LEU A 64 17.59 1.61 -1.78
N GLU A 65 18.00 2.28 -2.86
CA GLU A 65 18.71 1.66 -3.98
C GLU A 65 20.10 1.17 -3.52
N GLY A 66 20.86 2.00 -2.81
CA GLY A 66 22.17 1.62 -2.25
C GLY A 66 22.10 0.47 -1.24
N ARG A 67 20.96 0.27 -0.60
CA ARG A 67 20.66 -0.83 0.33
C ARG A 67 20.08 -2.07 -0.36
N GLY A 68 19.84 -2.02 -1.68
CA GLY A 68 19.30 -3.13 -2.46
C GLY A 68 17.82 -3.41 -2.25
N LEU A 69 17.05 -2.48 -1.66
CA LEU A 69 15.62 -2.62 -1.42
C LEU A 69 14.78 -2.10 -2.58
N VAL A 70 15.33 -1.17 -3.35
CA VAL A 70 14.71 -0.54 -4.53
C VAL A 70 15.71 -0.59 -5.67
N ARG A 71 15.24 -0.66 -6.88
CA ARG A 71 16.05 -0.47 -8.09
C ARG A 71 15.39 0.49 -9.05
N LYS A 72 16.24 1.15 -9.83
CA LYS A 72 15.85 2.07 -10.88
C LYS A 72 15.86 1.34 -12.21
N VAL A 73 14.74 1.34 -12.92
CA VAL A 73 14.56 0.60 -14.16
C VAL A 73 14.04 1.53 -15.26
N ARG A 74 14.42 1.28 -16.48
CA ARG A 74 13.81 1.92 -17.63
C ARG A 74 12.84 0.97 -18.30
N LEU A 75 11.57 1.34 -18.36
CA LEU A 75 10.55 0.53 -19.03
C LEU A 75 10.84 0.47 -20.53
N PRO A 76 10.54 -0.68 -21.18
CA PRO A 76 10.69 -0.81 -22.62
C PRO A 76 9.73 0.11 -23.39
N PRO A 77 9.96 0.34 -24.69
CA PRO A 77 8.99 0.99 -25.55
C PRO A 77 7.60 0.31 -25.48
N PRO A 78 6.49 1.05 -25.63
CA PRO A 78 6.40 2.48 -25.98
C PRO A 78 6.60 3.44 -24.80
N ALA A 79 6.53 2.97 -23.56
CA ALA A 79 6.59 3.83 -22.38
C ALA A 79 7.95 4.55 -22.25
N SER A 80 9.07 3.85 -22.48
CA SER A 80 10.46 4.37 -22.47
C SER A 80 10.80 5.31 -21.31
N VAL A 81 10.15 5.13 -20.16
CA VAL A 81 10.28 6.00 -18.98
C VAL A 81 11.06 5.32 -17.88
N GLN A 82 11.72 6.14 -17.05
CA GLN A 82 12.39 5.69 -15.86
C GLN A 82 11.39 5.55 -14.72
N VAL A 83 11.48 4.41 -14.03
CA VAL A 83 10.66 4.05 -12.87
C VAL A 83 11.55 3.51 -11.74
N TYR A 84 10.98 3.46 -10.56
CA TYR A 84 11.53 2.76 -9.41
C TYR A 84 10.64 1.58 -9.09
N GLU A 85 11.24 0.47 -8.71
CA GLU A 85 10.52 -0.72 -8.26
C GLU A 85 11.21 -1.32 -7.03
N ALA A 86 10.44 -1.96 -6.16
CA ALA A 86 11.00 -2.73 -5.06
C ALA A 86 11.69 -3.98 -5.63
N THR A 87 12.84 -4.35 -5.05
CA THR A 87 13.47 -5.65 -5.31
C THR A 87 12.67 -6.77 -4.62
N GLU A 88 12.98 -8.04 -4.91
CA GLU A 88 12.39 -9.17 -4.19
C GLU A 88 12.58 -9.00 -2.68
N TRP A 89 13.79 -8.68 -2.25
CA TRP A 89 14.09 -8.42 -0.83
C TRP A 89 13.33 -7.20 -0.28
N GLY A 90 13.17 -6.14 -1.08
CA GLY A 90 12.31 -5.01 -0.71
C GLY A 90 10.85 -5.41 -0.53
N LEU A 91 10.34 -6.32 -1.37
CA LEU A 91 8.97 -6.84 -1.26
C LEU A 91 8.78 -7.73 -0.03
N GLU A 92 9.80 -8.48 0.40
CA GLU A 92 9.77 -9.27 1.64
C GLU A 92 9.54 -8.42 2.90
N ALA A 93 9.90 -7.12 2.88
CA ALA A 93 9.63 -6.21 3.99
C ALA A 93 8.16 -5.74 4.06
N ILE A 94 7.37 -5.87 2.98
CA ILE A 94 6.00 -5.35 2.91
C ILE A 94 5.07 -5.97 3.96
N PRO A 95 5.06 -7.28 4.22
CA PRO A 95 4.24 -7.87 5.29
C PRO A 95 4.56 -7.29 6.67
N THR A 96 5.84 -7.01 6.95
CA THR A 96 6.27 -6.39 8.22
C THR A 96 5.78 -4.94 8.32
N ILE A 97 5.87 -4.18 7.23
CA ILE A 97 5.34 -2.80 7.16
C ILE A 97 3.82 -2.79 7.37
N ALA A 98 3.10 -3.74 6.77
CA ALA A 98 1.66 -3.89 6.95
C ALA A 98 1.30 -4.24 8.41
N ALA A 99 2.04 -5.17 9.02
CA ALA A 99 1.87 -5.55 10.44
C ALA A 99 2.11 -4.35 11.37
N LEU A 100 3.15 -3.55 11.12
CA LEU A 100 3.41 -2.31 11.84
C LEU A 100 2.26 -1.31 11.69
N GLY A 101 1.72 -1.17 10.47
CA GLY A 101 0.55 -0.34 10.17
C GLY A 101 -0.69 -0.80 10.96
N ARG A 102 -0.95 -2.12 11.01
CA ARG A 102 -2.06 -2.69 11.79
C ARG A 102 -1.91 -2.41 13.28
N TRP A 103 -0.71 -2.57 13.83
CA TRP A 103 -0.41 -2.26 15.22
C TRP A 103 -0.62 -0.76 15.50
N ALA A 104 -0.08 0.13 14.66
CA ALA A 104 -0.20 1.57 14.82
C ALA A 104 -1.64 2.08 14.67
N ALA A 105 -2.48 1.41 13.88
CA ALA A 105 -3.89 1.74 13.74
C ALA A 105 -4.69 1.61 15.06
N ARG A 106 -4.15 0.90 16.05
CA ARG A 106 -4.73 0.81 17.41
C ARG A 106 -4.46 2.04 18.28
N SER A 107 -3.58 2.93 17.84
CA SER A 107 -3.31 4.18 18.56
C SER A 107 -4.55 5.06 18.63
N PRO A 108 -4.91 5.65 19.78
CA PRO A 108 -6.01 6.62 19.89
C PRO A 108 -5.76 7.88 19.06
N PHE A 109 -4.50 8.17 18.72
CA PHE A 109 -4.11 9.33 17.90
C PHE A 109 -4.14 9.05 16.39
N HIS A 110 -4.40 7.80 15.96
CA HIS A 110 -4.54 7.48 14.54
C HIS A 110 -5.90 7.99 14.03
N ASP A 111 -5.87 8.91 13.08
CA ASP A 111 -7.07 9.43 12.40
C ASP A 111 -7.25 8.75 11.04
N PRO A 112 -8.24 7.84 10.90
CA PRO A 112 -8.49 7.11 9.64
C PRO A 112 -9.14 7.98 8.55
N ARG A 113 -9.48 9.25 8.84
CA ARG A 113 -10.11 10.18 7.87
C ARG A 113 -9.06 10.94 7.04
N LEU A 114 -7.79 10.84 7.40
CA LEU A 114 -6.71 11.45 6.64
C LEU A 114 -6.59 10.82 5.25
N ARG A 115 -6.01 11.59 4.31
CA ARG A 115 -5.86 11.14 2.93
C ARG A 115 -5.03 9.86 2.85
N MET A 116 -5.49 8.94 2.01
CA MET A 116 -4.78 7.72 1.63
C MET A 116 -4.39 7.76 0.14
N SER A 117 -3.22 7.24 -0.22
CA SER A 117 -2.89 6.90 -1.60
C SER A 117 -3.68 5.66 -2.04
N HIS A 118 -3.78 5.42 -3.34
CA HIS A 118 -4.42 4.21 -3.85
C HIS A 118 -3.71 2.93 -3.36
N VAL A 119 -2.37 2.94 -3.26
CA VAL A 119 -1.60 1.83 -2.69
C VAL A 119 -1.95 1.63 -1.21
N SER A 120 -2.07 2.72 -0.44
CA SER A 120 -2.46 2.64 0.98
C SER A 120 -3.83 1.99 1.18
N VAL A 121 -4.80 2.33 0.32
CA VAL A 121 -6.14 1.72 0.37
C VAL A 121 -6.05 0.23 0.11
N ILE A 122 -5.41 -0.18 -0.98
CA ILE A 122 -5.29 -1.60 -1.33
C ILE A 122 -4.54 -2.39 -0.25
N MET A 123 -3.44 -1.84 0.28
CA MET A 123 -2.69 -2.47 1.37
C MET A 123 -3.54 -2.58 2.65
N SER A 124 -4.38 -1.59 2.95
CA SER A 124 -5.26 -1.65 4.12
C SER A 124 -6.28 -2.79 4.02
N LEU A 125 -6.77 -3.09 2.81
CA LEU A 125 -7.67 -4.23 2.58
C LEU A 125 -6.97 -5.56 2.90
N GLN A 126 -5.76 -5.78 2.39
CA GLN A 126 -4.99 -6.99 2.71
C GLN A 126 -4.67 -7.08 4.21
N THR A 127 -4.30 -5.95 4.82
CA THR A 127 -3.89 -5.89 6.23
C THR A 127 -5.05 -6.11 7.19
N LEU A 128 -6.25 -5.63 6.86
CA LEU A 128 -7.41 -5.62 7.74
C LEU A 128 -8.44 -6.70 7.42
N LEU A 129 -8.25 -7.47 6.35
CA LEU A 129 -9.14 -8.57 6.01
C LEU A 129 -9.31 -9.49 7.21
N SER A 130 -10.56 -9.77 7.55
CA SER A 130 -10.93 -10.81 8.53
C SER A 130 -11.21 -12.12 7.80
N PRO A 131 -10.35 -13.14 7.89
CA PRO A 131 -10.59 -14.41 7.22
C PRO A 131 -11.92 -15.06 7.65
N ALA A 132 -12.31 -14.90 8.93
CA ALA A 132 -13.56 -15.44 9.44
C ALA A 132 -14.81 -14.79 8.82
N LEU A 133 -14.76 -13.48 8.54
CA LEU A 133 -15.87 -12.77 7.86
C LEU A 133 -15.88 -13.02 6.35
N ALA A 134 -14.74 -13.37 5.79
CA ALA A 134 -14.55 -13.65 4.37
C ALA A 134 -14.84 -15.12 4.00
N ASP A 135 -15.13 -15.97 4.98
CA ASP A 135 -15.38 -17.38 4.76
C ASP A 135 -16.54 -17.61 3.76
N GLY A 136 -16.35 -18.56 2.86
CA GLY A 136 -17.32 -18.87 1.80
C GLY A 136 -17.51 -17.77 0.77
N LEU A 137 -16.66 -16.72 0.73
CA LEU A 137 -16.63 -15.74 -0.35
C LEU A 137 -15.54 -16.08 -1.36
N ASP A 138 -15.94 -16.18 -2.63
CA ASP A 138 -15.03 -16.13 -3.79
C ASP A 138 -15.56 -15.06 -4.73
N ALA A 139 -14.76 -14.00 -4.95
CA ALA A 139 -15.18 -12.86 -5.76
C ALA A 139 -13.97 -12.11 -6.33
N ARG A 140 -14.18 -11.51 -7.50
CA ARG A 140 -13.23 -10.65 -8.17
C ARG A 140 -13.68 -9.20 -8.04
N ILE A 141 -12.91 -8.38 -7.34
CA ILE A 141 -13.27 -7.00 -7.03
C ILE A 141 -12.29 -6.05 -7.71
N GLY A 142 -12.82 -5.13 -8.51
CA GLY A 142 -12.08 -4.07 -9.17
C GLY A 142 -12.03 -2.78 -8.35
N PHE A 143 -10.92 -2.07 -8.47
CA PHE A 143 -10.73 -0.72 -7.92
C PHE A 143 -10.21 0.20 -9.02
N ARG A 144 -10.94 1.29 -9.31
CA ARG A 144 -10.55 2.32 -10.29
C ARG A 144 -10.32 3.64 -9.56
N PHE A 145 -9.06 4.04 -9.46
CA PHE A 145 -8.64 5.26 -8.75
C PHE A 145 -8.26 6.42 -9.70
N GLY A 146 -8.63 6.31 -10.98
CA GLY A 146 -8.28 7.28 -12.02
C GLY A 146 -6.93 7.00 -12.68
N GLU A 147 -5.83 7.14 -11.95
CA GLU A 147 -4.48 6.91 -12.50
C GLU A 147 -3.99 5.46 -12.32
N ALA A 148 -4.66 4.68 -11.49
CA ALA A 148 -4.28 3.30 -11.19
C ALA A 148 -5.51 2.45 -10.94
N ASP A 149 -5.56 1.32 -11.64
CA ASP A 149 -6.57 0.29 -11.44
C ASP A 149 -5.94 -0.92 -10.76
N TYR A 150 -6.76 -1.61 -9.98
CA TYR A 150 -6.40 -2.86 -9.31
C TYR A 150 -7.53 -3.87 -9.45
N VAL A 151 -7.13 -5.12 -9.53
CA VAL A 151 -8.04 -6.26 -9.37
C VAL A 151 -7.62 -7.00 -8.11
N THR A 152 -8.59 -7.29 -7.27
CA THR A 152 -8.37 -8.16 -6.12
C THR A 152 -9.19 -9.42 -6.26
N ARG A 153 -8.61 -10.56 -5.91
CA ARG A 153 -9.31 -11.83 -5.83
C ARG A 153 -9.43 -12.24 -4.37
N LEU A 154 -10.67 -12.27 -3.91
CA LEU A 154 -10.99 -12.76 -2.58
C LEU A 154 -11.33 -14.25 -2.71
N HIS A 155 -10.53 -15.11 -2.09
CA HIS A 155 -10.77 -16.55 -2.07
C HIS A 155 -10.12 -17.18 -0.82
N HIS A 156 -10.74 -18.20 -0.27
CA HIS A 156 -10.24 -18.93 0.91
C HIS A 156 -9.80 -18.00 2.07
N GLY A 157 -10.53 -16.90 2.30
CA GLY A 157 -10.19 -15.92 3.34
C GLY A 157 -8.92 -15.10 3.08
N ARG A 158 -8.45 -15.05 1.84
CA ARG A 158 -7.28 -14.28 1.39
C ARG A 158 -7.67 -13.29 0.31
N LEU A 159 -6.95 -12.19 0.23
CA LEU A 159 -7.12 -11.17 -0.79
C LEU A 159 -5.82 -11.03 -1.59
N ASP A 160 -5.79 -11.63 -2.77
CA ASP A 160 -4.69 -11.43 -3.71
C ASP A 160 -4.93 -10.14 -4.48
N VAL A 161 -3.86 -9.43 -4.81
CA VAL A 161 -3.92 -8.12 -5.46
C VAL A 161 -3.04 -8.13 -6.69
N GLU A 162 -3.60 -7.62 -7.78
CA GLU A 162 -2.88 -7.36 -9.02
C GLU A 162 -3.18 -5.93 -9.48
N ARG A 163 -2.13 -5.19 -9.89
CA ARG A 163 -2.28 -3.89 -10.53
C ARG A 163 -2.54 -4.09 -12.01
N GLY A 164 -3.67 -3.63 -12.49
CA GLY A 164 -4.07 -3.80 -13.88
C GLY A 164 -5.52 -3.40 -14.11
N PRO A 165 -6.01 -3.43 -15.36
CA PRO A 165 -7.37 -3.00 -15.70
C PRO A 165 -8.42 -3.75 -14.87
N ALA A 166 -9.33 -3.00 -14.24
CA ALA A 166 -10.45 -3.54 -13.47
C ALA A 166 -11.58 -3.96 -14.43
N SER A 167 -11.32 -5.03 -15.22
CA SER A 167 -12.27 -5.66 -16.13
C SER A 167 -12.72 -7.01 -15.57
N ASP A 168 -13.90 -7.45 -15.99
CA ASP A 168 -14.48 -8.76 -15.64
C ASP A 168 -14.52 -9.00 -14.11
N CYS A 169 -14.92 -7.96 -13.36
CA CYS A 169 -15.08 -8.02 -11.92
C CYS A 169 -16.55 -8.17 -11.54
N ASP A 170 -16.82 -8.95 -10.49
CA ASP A 170 -18.18 -9.10 -9.93
C ASP A 170 -18.67 -7.78 -9.32
N LEU A 171 -17.71 -6.98 -8.86
CA LEU A 171 -17.92 -5.70 -8.20
C LEU A 171 -16.75 -4.78 -8.52
N THR A 172 -17.03 -3.49 -8.79
CA THR A 172 -15.99 -2.46 -8.94
C THR A 172 -16.32 -1.23 -8.13
N PHE A 173 -15.34 -0.76 -7.36
CA PHE A 173 -15.35 0.53 -6.67
C PHE A 173 -14.55 1.55 -7.49
N ALA A 174 -15.15 2.69 -7.84
CA ALA A 174 -14.48 3.73 -8.60
C ALA A 174 -14.64 5.09 -7.93
N GLY A 175 -13.52 5.81 -7.76
CA GLY A 175 -13.50 7.11 -7.12
C GLY A 175 -12.13 7.51 -6.58
N ALA A 176 -12.06 8.64 -5.90
CA ALA A 176 -10.83 9.04 -5.22
C ALA A 176 -10.47 8.03 -4.13
N PRO A 177 -9.17 7.68 -3.95
CA PRO A 177 -8.77 6.67 -2.97
C PRO A 177 -9.33 6.90 -1.57
N SER A 178 -9.29 8.14 -1.08
CA SER A 178 -9.82 8.48 0.25
C SER A 178 -11.33 8.33 0.35
N ALA A 179 -12.10 8.55 -0.74
CA ALA A 179 -13.54 8.34 -0.75
C ALA A 179 -13.86 6.83 -0.67
N VAL A 180 -13.14 6.00 -1.43
CA VAL A 180 -13.28 4.54 -1.36
C VAL A 180 -12.90 4.02 0.04
N ALA A 181 -11.81 4.53 0.63
CA ALA A 181 -11.43 4.20 2.01
C ALA A 181 -12.51 4.60 3.03
N ALA A 182 -13.13 5.79 2.86
CA ALA A 182 -14.21 6.25 3.73
C ALA A 182 -15.44 5.35 3.66
N VAL A 183 -15.79 4.83 2.47
CA VAL A 183 -16.89 3.85 2.32
C VAL A 183 -16.53 2.53 2.99
N ILE A 184 -15.32 2.01 2.78
CA ILE A 184 -14.95 0.69 3.27
C ILE A 184 -14.67 0.69 4.78
N HIS A 185 -13.94 1.67 5.29
CA HIS A 185 -13.50 1.71 6.69
C HIS A 185 -14.28 2.69 7.56
N GLY A 186 -14.83 3.73 6.95
CA GLY A 186 -15.48 4.83 7.66
C GLY A 186 -17.01 4.80 7.66
N GLY A 187 -17.62 3.85 6.94
CA GLY A 187 -19.08 3.76 6.83
C GLY A 187 -19.73 4.91 6.05
N ALA A 188 -18.97 5.61 5.21
CA ALA A 188 -19.54 6.63 4.33
C ALA A 188 -20.53 6.00 3.35
N PRO A 189 -21.55 6.75 2.90
CA PRO A 189 -22.55 6.26 1.95
C PRO A 189 -21.91 5.85 0.61
N PHE A 190 -22.44 4.78 -0.01
CA PHE A 190 -21.98 4.31 -1.32
C PHE A 190 -22.14 5.34 -2.43
N GLU A 191 -23.07 6.27 -2.28
CA GLU A 191 -23.33 7.38 -3.22
C GLU A 191 -22.16 8.35 -3.35
N THR A 192 -21.19 8.30 -2.44
CA THR A 192 -19.94 9.13 -2.48
C THR A 192 -18.92 8.62 -3.50
N ILE A 193 -19.12 7.41 -4.01
CA ILE A 193 -18.28 6.76 -5.01
C ILE A 193 -19.16 6.11 -6.07
N ARG A 194 -18.57 5.68 -7.18
CA ARG A 194 -19.27 4.84 -8.16
C ARG A 194 -19.06 3.38 -7.83
N VAL A 195 -20.15 2.62 -7.72
CA VAL A 195 -20.15 1.17 -7.53
C VAL A 195 -20.77 0.53 -8.75
N GLU A 196 -20.09 -0.41 -9.38
CA GLU A 196 -20.56 -1.18 -10.53
C GLU A 196 -20.60 -2.66 -10.16
N GLY A 197 -21.66 -3.38 -10.54
CA GLY A 197 -21.83 -4.80 -10.25
C GLY A 197 -22.79 -5.08 -9.08
N ASP A 198 -22.55 -6.16 -8.34
CA ASP A 198 -23.44 -6.64 -7.29
C ASP A 198 -23.38 -5.78 -6.02
N MET A 199 -24.44 -5.01 -5.77
CA MET A 199 -24.58 -4.19 -4.58
C MET A 199 -24.72 -4.99 -3.28
N ALA A 200 -25.27 -6.23 -3.33
CA ALA A 200 -25.32 -7.09 -2.15
C ALA A 200 -23.90 -7.56 -1.77
N LEU A 201 -23.10 -7.90 -2.76
CA LEU A 201 -21.68 -8.18 -2.57
C LEU A 201 -20.94 -6.95 -2.02
N ALA A 202 -21.21 -5.75 -2.54
CA ALA A 202 -20.57 -4.52 -2.06
C ALA A 202 -20.83 -4.31 -0.55
N LYS A 203 -22.10 -4.44 -0.13
CA LYS A 203 -22.50 -4.31 1.28
C LYS A 203 -21.89 -5.40 2.19
N ARG A 204 -21.61 -6.58 1.65
CA ARG A 204 -20.92 -7.67 2.36
C ARG A 204 -19.42 -7.40 2.40
N PHE A 205 -18.84 -6.98 1.28
CA PHE A 205 -17.40 -6.75 1.13
C PHE A 205 -16.86 -5.71 2.10
N VAL A 206 -17.52 -4.56 2.25
CA VAL A 206 -17.05 -3.50 3.17
C VAL A 206 -16.98 -3.94 4.63
N LYS A 207 -17.74 -4.96 5.03
CA LYS A 207 -17.73 -5.49 6.40
C LYS A 207 -16.54 -6.41 6.70
N LEU A 208 -15.79 -6.81 5.68
CA LEU A 208 -14.68 -7.75 5.82
C LEU A 208 -13.43 -7.14 6.47
N PHE A 209 -13.38 -5.81 6.59
CA PHE A 209 -12.20 -5.04 6.99
C PHE A 209 -12.43 -4.24 8.27
N PRO A 210 -12.73 -4.89 9.41
CA PRO A 210 -12.94 -4.18 10.65
C PRO A 210 -11.67 -3.45 11.07
N LEU A 211 -11.81 -2.19 11.47
CA LEU A 211 -10.70 -1.47 12.09
C LEU A 211 -10.35 -2.12 13.44
N PRO A 212 -9.06 -2.23 13.79
CA PRO A 212 -8.67 -2.81 15.06
C PRO A 212 -9.11 -1.91 16.23
N GLU A 213 -9.45 -2.53 17.36
CA GLU A 213 -9.82 -1.80 18.57
C GLU A 213 -8.67 -0.90 19.03
N LYS A 214 -9.03 0.31 19.43
CA LYS A 214 -8.08 1.26 19.99
C LYS A 214 -7.56 0.77 21.34
N VAL A 215 -6.28 1.03 21.61
CA VAL A 215 -5.76 0.87 22.97
C VAL A 215 -6.28 2.01 23.85
N ALA A 216 -6.47 1.69 25.13
CA ALA A 216 -6.88 2.66 26.15
C ALA A 216 -5.79 3.69 26.40
#